data_2dd90afd9dcfd43d961a86a39f8590ba
#
_entry.id   2dd90afd9dcfd43d961a86a39f8590ba
#
_cell.length_a   1.000
_cell.length_b   1.000
_cell.length_c   1.000
_cell.angle_alpha   90.00
_cell.angle_beta   90.00
_cell.angle_gamma   90.00
#
_symmetry.space_group_name_H-M   'P 1'
#
loop_
_entity.id
_entity.type
_entity.pdbx_description
1 polymer ?
#
loop_
_entity_poly.entity_id
_entity_poly.type
_entity_poly.pdbx_seq_one_letter_code
_entity_poly.pdbx_strand_id
1 'polypeptide(L)'
;CRALFEPYVCRGAEQILPQYRAQDSSWTPFSSLPVVLVYNPKLLSSGQLSCWADLLDPALRGQIAFADPSVSGSSYTALVTMLCALGGDADEVLQTFAENLDGKLLSGSGAIISAVANGEALVGITLEETARKRIAAGDGIAMVYPADGTSCVPDGCAALKGAPHPDNAKLFLDFAVSYDVQQLLQSDFYRRPVRSDVSPASKLPELSAIRQVAY
;
A
#
# COMPACT_ATOMS: atom_id res chain seq x y z
N CYS A 1 0.80 6.97 20.73
CA CYS A 1 2.10 6.89 20.02
C CYS A 1 2.74 8.28 19.79
N ARG A 2 1.96 9.33 19.45
CA ARG A 2 2.50 10.70 19.19
C ARG A 2 3.34 11.27 20.34
N ALA A 3 3.06 10.92 21.59
CA ALA A 3 3.84 11.35 22.75
C ALA A 3 5.31 10.88 22.75
N LEU A 4 5.63 9.85 21.97
CA LEU A 4 6.96 9.25 21.88
C LEU A 4 7.86 9.93 20.84
N PHE A 5 7.28 10.72 19.92
CA PHE A 5 8.02 11.30 18.81
C PHE A 5 8.42 12.73 19.08
N GLU A 6 9.61 13.09 18.63
CA GLU A 6 10.15 14.46 18.65
C GLU A 6 9.64 15.19 17.39
N PRO A 7 8.89 16.29 17.51
CA PRO A 7 8.51 17.08 16.35
C PRO A 7 9.73 17.61 15.61
N TYR A 8 9.77 17.40 14.30
CA TYR A 8 10.85 17.89 13.45
C TYR A 8 10.31 18.27 12.07
N VAL A 9 10.62 19.47 11.63
CA VAL A 9 10.34 19.93 10.27
C VAL A 9 11.59 19.68 9.44
N CYS A 10 11.54 18.66 8.57
CA CYS A 10 12.67 18.28 7.72
C CYS A 10 12.96 19.36 6.65
N ARG A 11 14.19 19.39 6.16
CA ARG A 11 14.59 20.23 5.03
C ARG A 11 13.82 19.78 3.79
N GLY A 12 13.19 20.73 3.08
CA GLY A 12 12.34 20.44 1.94
C GLY A 12 10.92 19.98 2.31
N ALA A 13 10.49 20.17 3.55
CA ALA A 13 9.12 19.86 3.98
C ALA A 13 8.06 20.62 3.16
N GLU A 14 8.41 21.80 2.65
CA GLU A 14 7.55 22.61 1.77
C GLU A 14 7.28 21.95 0.42
N GLN A 15 8.14 21.03 -0.01
CA GLN A 15 7.96 20.24 -1.24
C GLN A 15 7.12 18.99 -1.04
N ILE A 16 6.89 18.56 0.21
CA ILE A 16 6.01 17.44 0.49
C ILE A 16 4.57 17.83 0.14
N LEU A 17 3.87 16.96 -0.58
CA LEU A 17 2.47 17.15 -0.94
C LEU A 17 1.61 17.37 0.32
N PRO A 18 0.72 18.38 0.34
CA PRO A 18 -0.01 18.77 1.55
C PRO A 18 -0.77 17.62 2.24
N GLN A 19 -1.36 16.72 1.45
CA GLN A 19 -2.14 15.57 1.96
C GLN A 19 -1.28 14.56 2.75
N TYR A 20 0.03 14.59 2.61
CA TYR A 20 0.94 13.68 3.32
C TYR A 20 1.61 14.30 4.54
N ARG A 21 1.50 15.60 4.75
CA ARG A 21 2.16 16.29 5.85
C ARG A 21 1.50 15.97 7.18
N ALA A 22 2.31 15.62 8.19
CA ALA A 22 1.84 15.56 9.58
C ALA A 22 1.58 16.98 10.09
N GLN A 23 0.38 17.24 10.62
CA GLN A 23 -0.01 18.57 11.12
C GLN A 23 0.84 19.04 12.30
N ASP A 24 1.32 18.10 13.11
CA ASP A 24 2.12 18.35 14.32
C ASP A 24 3.62 18.08 14.12
N SER A 25 4.06 17.81 12.88
CA SER A 25 5.43 17.45 12.52
C SER A 25 6.03 16.30 13.34
N SER A 26 5.18 15.45 13.94
CA SER A 26 5.63 14.32 14.77
C SER A 26 6.21 13.16 13.95
N TRP A 27 5.99 13.15 12.64
CA TRP A 27 6.54 12.16 11.71
C TRP A 27 6.72 12.78 10.31
N THR A 28 7.56 12.16 9.50
CA THR A 28 7.92 12.59 8.15
C THR A 28 7.53 11.51 7.16
N PRO A 29 6.66 11.79 6.17
CA PRO A 29 6.35 10.85 5.10
C PRO A 29 7.53 10.73 4.14
N PHE A 30 7.77 9.54 3.59
CA PHE A 30 8.83 9.38 2.60
C PHE A 30 8.43 8.58 1.35
N SER A 31 7.29 7.90 1.35
CA SER A 31 6.72 7.28 0.14
C SER A 31 5.21 7.11 0.28
N SER A 32 4.49 7.04 -0.84
CA SER A 32 3.07 6.72 -0.87
C SER A 32 2.86 5.32 -1.44
N LEU A 33 1.99 4.54 -0.81
CA LEU A 33 1.80 3.12 -1.07
C LEU A 33 0.33 2.79 -1.39
N PRO A 34 -0.09 2.92 -2.66
CA PRO A 34 -1.42 2.45 -3.07
C PRO A 34 -1.59 0.96 -2.83
N VAL A 35 -2.78 0.56 -2.34
CA VAL A 35 -3.19 -0.82 -2.28
C VAL A 35 -3.73 -1.25 -3.65
N VAL A 36 -3.34 -2.42 -4.11
CA VAL A 36 -3.77 -2.99 -5.39
C VAL A 36 -4.21 -4.44 -5.22
N LEU A 37 -5.04 -4.89 -6.15
CA LEU A 37 -5.36 -6.30 -6.32
C LEU A 37 -4.40 -6.89 -7.35
N VAL A 38 -3.97 -8.13 -7.13
CA VAL A 38 -3.14 -8.88 -8.06
C VAL A 38 -3.83 -10.19 -8.42
N TYR A 39 -3.60 -10.68 -9.64
CA TYR A 39 -4.16 -11.94 -10.10
C TYR A 39 -3.21 -12.65 -11.05
N ASN A 40 -3.45 -13.94 -11.25
CA ASN A 40 -2.71 -14.73 -12.23
C ASN A 40 -3.46 -14.69 -13.58
N PRO A 41 -2.94 -14.02 -14.62
CA PRO A 41 -3.62 -13.87 -15.90
C PRO A 41 -3.74 -15.16 -16.71
N LYS A 42 -3.09 -16.23 -16.30
CA LYS A 42 -3.26 -17.57 -16.90
C LYS A 42 -4.48 -18.30 -16.34
N LEU A 43 -4.94 -17.91 -15.15
CA LEU A 43 -6.03 -18.56 -14.42
C LEU A 43 -7.29 -17.70 -14.35
N LEU A 44 -7.13 -16.38 -14.38
CA LEU A 44 -8.23 -15.42 -14.31
C LEU A 44 -8.11 -14.44 -15.48
N SER A 45 -9.16 -14.29 -16.30
CA SER A 45 -9.14 -13.37 -17.43
C SER A 45 -9.18 -11.91 -16.99
N SER A 46 -8.57 -11.03 -17.79
CA SER A 46 -8.65 -9.59 -17.56
C SER A 46 -10.12 -9.14 -17.56
N GLY A 47 -10.52 -8.36 -16.56
CA GLY A 47 -11.89 -7.89 -16.37
C GLY A 47 -12.75 -8.73 -15.41
N GLN A 48 -12.29 -9.90 -14.98
CA GLN A 48 -12.93 -10.67 -13.91
C GLN A 48 -12.56 -10.21 -12.50
N LEU A 49 -11.57 -9.33 -12.40
CA LEU A 49 -11.16 -8.67 -11.15
C LEU A 49 -10.98 -7.19 -11.45
N SER A 50 -11.81 -6.34 -10.85
CA SER A 50 -11.84 -4.90 -11.12
C SER A 50 -12.04 -4.04 -9.88
N CYS A 51 -12.61 -4.60 -8.81
CA CYS A 51 -13.00 -3.86 -7.62
C CYS A 51 -12.95 -4.75 -6.36
N TRP A 52 -13.11 -4.13 -5.19
CA TRP A 52 -13.16 -4.86 -3.92
C TRP A 52 -14.37 -5.79 -3.83
N ALA A 53 -15.49 -5.38 -4.41
CA ALA A 53 -16.71 -6.19 -4.41
C ALA A 53 -16.50 -7.56 -5.05
N ASP A 54 -15.62 -7.69 -6.04
CA ASP A 54 -15.32 -8.96 -6.69
C ASP A 54 -14.73 -9.99 -5.70
N LEU A 55 -14.05 -9.53 -4.63
CA LEU A 55 -13.50 -10.41 -3.60
C LEU A 55 -14.56 -11.05 -2.71
N LEU A 56 -15.79 -10.54 -2.75
CA LEU A 56 -16.94 -11.08 -2.03
C LEU A 56 -17.69 -12.16 -2.83
N ASP A 57 -17.32 -12.39 -4.09
CA ASP A 57 -17.92 -13.44 -4.90
C ASP A 57 -17.56 -14.82 -4.31
N PRO A 58 -18.56 -15.69 -4.00
CA PRO A 58 -18.33 -17.04 -3.51
C PRO A 58 -17.47 -17.92 -4.43
N ALA A 59 -17.36 -17.58 -5.72
CA ALA A 59 -16.47 -18.26 -6.67
C ALA A 59 -14.98 -18.11 -6.30
N LEU A 60 -14.62 -17.09 -5.50
CA LEU A 60 -13.26 -16.88 -5.00
C LEU A 60 -12.99 -17.53 -3.64
N ARG A 61 -13.94 -18.32 -3.10
CA ARG A 61 -13.74 -18.96 -1.81
C ARG A 61 -12.51 -19.87 -1.81
N GLY A 62 -11.61 -19.62 -0.84
CA GLY A 62 -10.32 -20.29 -0.71
C GLY A 62 -9.31 -19.96 -1.83
N GLN A 63 -9.58 -18.96 -2.66
CA GLN A 63 -8.76 -18.54 -3.79
C GLN A 63 -8.16 -17.12 -3.60
N ILE A 64 -8.24 -16.56 -2.41
CA ILE A 64 -7.74 -15.22 -2.09
C ILE A 64 -6.48 -15.34 -1.23
N ALA A 65 -5.35 -14.83 -1.72
CA ALA A 65 -4.12 -14.67 -0.95
C ALA A 65 -4.18 -13.38 -0.14
N PHE A 66 -4.28 -13.50 1.17
CA PHE A 66 -4.33 -12.39 2.10
C PHE A 66 -3.51 -12.72 3.35
N ALA A 67 -2.72 -11.77 3.84
CA ALA A 67 -1.96 -11.96 5.07
C ALA A 67 -2.78 -11.55 6.29
N ASP A 68 -2.49 -12.18 7.42
CA ASP A 68 -3.16 -11.89 8.69
C ASP A 68 -3.01 -10.40 9.06
N PRO A 69 -4.11 -9.64 9.14
CA PRO A 69 -4.08 -8.21 9.43
C PRO A 69 -3.65 -7.92 10.89
N SER A 70 -3.65 -8.91 11.79
CA SER A 70 -3.17 -8.74 13.16
C SER A 70 -1.63 -8.63 13.24
N VAL A 71 -0.92 -9.13 12.23
CA VAL A 71 0.55 -9.13 12.17
C VAL A 71 1.11 -8.41 10.95
N SER A 72 0.28 -8.07 9.97
CA SER A 72 0.65 -7.36 8.74
C SER A 72 -0.03 -6.01 8.64
N GLY A 73 0.73 -4.92 8.82
CA GLY A 73 0.19 -3.55 8.72
C GLY A 73 -0.36 -3.23 7.32
N SER A 74 0.25 -3.73 6.25
CA SER A 74 -0.26 -3.56 4.88
C SER A 74 -1.59 -4.28 4.66
N SER A 75 -1.76 -5.47 5.24
CA SER A 75 -3.04 -6.19 5.18
C SER A 75 -4.11 -5.53 6.03
N TYR A 76 -3.75 -4.98 7.18
CA TYR A 76 -4.67 -4.18 7.98
C TYR A 76 -5.14 -2.93 7.20
N THR A 77 -4.21 -2.20 6.59
CA THR A 77 -4.54 -1.05 5.73
C THR A 77 -5.45 -1.45 4.56
N ALA A 78 -5.15 -2.58 3.91
CA ALA A 78 -5.97 -3.09 2.82
C ALA A 78 -7.38 -3.45 3.26
N LEU A 79 -7.53 -4.10 4.42
CA LEU A 79 -8.83 -4.44 4.99
C LEU A 79 -9.67 -3.19 5.28
N VAL A 80 -9.08 -2.19 5.96
CA VAL A 80 -9.76 -0.91 6.22
C VAL A 80 -10.11 -0.20 4.91
N THR A 81 -9.21 -0.24 3.91
CA THR A 81 -9.47 0.34 2.58
C THR A 81 -10.68 -0.30 1.92
N MET A 82 -10.76 -1.64 1.92
CA MET A 82 -11.89 -2.38 1.37
C MET A 82 -13.20 -1.99 2.04
N LEU A 83 -13.22 -1.94 3.38
CA LEU A 83 -14.42 -1.55 4.13
C LEU A 83 -14.87 -0.11 3.81
N CYS A 84 -13.92 0.83 3.73
CA CYS A 84 -14.22 2.21 3.35
C CYS A 84 -14.69 2.35 1.89
N ALA A 85 -14.14 1.54 0.98
CA ALA A 85 -14.50 1.56 -0.44
C ALA A 85 -15.90 1.01 -0.70
N LEU A 86 -16.23 -0.11 -0.05
CA LEU A 86 -17.53 -0.77 -0.20
C LEU A 86 -18.64 -0.06 0.58
N GLY A 87 -18.33 0.52 1.75
CA GLY A 87 -19.35 1.13 2.62
C GLY A 87 -20.36 0.09 3.13
N GLY A 88 -21.51 0.57 3.56
CA GLY A 88 -22.58 -0.29 4.07
C GLY A 88 -22.29 -0.87 5.45
N ASP A 89 -22.74 -2.11 5.70
CA ASP A 89 -22.50 -2.81 6.96
C ASP A 89 -21.12 -3.46 6.96
N ALA A 90 -20.21 -2.93 7.76
CA ALA A 90 -18.83 -3.41 7.84
C ALA A 90 -18.75 -4.86 8.36
N ASP A 91 -19.65 -5.27 9.26
CA ASP A 91 -19.65 -6.61 9.83
C ASP A 91 -20.10 -7.64 8.78
N GLU A 92 -21.07 -7.31 7.95
CA GLU A 92 -21.52 -8.16 6.83
C GLU A 92 -20.40 -8.34 5.80
N VAL A 93 -19.73 -7.24 5.43
CA VAL A 93 -18.58 -7.28 4.49
C VAL A 93 -17.43 -8.12 5.06
N LEU A 94 -17.08 -7.92 6.33
CA LEU A 94 -16.04 -8.69 7.01
C LEU A 94 -16.37 -10.17 7.09
N GLN A 95 -17.61 -10.51 7.42
CA GLN A 95 -18.05 -11.91 7.49
C GLN A 95 -17.93 -12.57 6.12
N THR A 96 -18.49 -11.96 5.07
CA THR A 96 -18.42 -12.50 3.70
C THR A 96 -16.98 -12.66 3.22
N PHE A 97 -16.14 -11.66 3.47
CA PHE A 97 -14.72 -11.74 3.11
C PHE A 97 -14.00 -12.84 3.89
N ALA A 98 -14.24 -12.98 5.19
CA ALA A 98 -13.67 -14.04 6.01
C ALA A 98 -14.11 -15.45 5.56
N GLU A 99 -15.37 -15.61 5.15
CA GLU A 99 -15.87 -16.86 4.55
C GLU A 99 -15.14 -17.18 3.24
N ASN A 100 -14.86 -16.16 2.41
CA ASN A 100 -14.11 -16.34 1.15
C ASN A 100 -12.62 -16.60 1.38
N LEU A 101 -12.03 -16.16 2.49
CA LEU A 101 -10.67 -16.56 2.86
C LEU A 101 -10.58 -18.05 3.23
N ASP A 102 -11.66 -18.68 3.63
CA ASP A 102 -11.77 -20.13 3.96
C ASP A 102 -10.70 -20.57 4.98
N GLY A 103 -10.40 -19.71 5.96
CA GLY A 103 -9.36 -19.93 6.98
C GLY A 103 -7.91 -19.83 6.48
N LYS A 104 -7.69 -19.45 5.23
CA LYS A 104 -6.36 -19.36 4.62
C LYS A 104 -5.78 -17.96 4.81
N LEU A 105 -5.15 -17.72 5.96
CA LEU A 105 -4.38 -16.51 6.20
C LEU A 105 -2.88 -16.81 6.09
N LEU A 106 -2.17 -15.97 5.35
CA LEU A 106 -0.72 -16.03 5.22
C LEU A 106 -0.06 -15.34 6.41
N SER A 107 1.09 -15.82 6.83
CA SER A 107 1.84 -15.27 7.97
C SER A 107 2.46 -13.89 7.70
N GLY A 108 2.49 -13.43 6.45
CA GLY A 108 3.02 -12.13 6.07
C GLY A 108 2.78 -11.78 4.60
N SER A 109 2.79 -10.49 4.31
CA SER A 109 2.50 -9.96 2.96
C SER A 109 3.48 -10.42 1.87
N GLY A 110 4.71 -10.81 2.24
CA GLY A 110 5.71 -11.30 1.28
C GLY A 110 5.30 -12.59 0.56
N ALA A 111 4.41 -13.40 1.14
CA ALA A 111 3.95 -14.66 0.56
C ALA A 111 2.81 -14.49 -0.47
N ILE A 112 2.11 -13.35 -0.46
CA ILE A 112 0.89 -13.11 -1.29
C ILE A 112 1.20 -13.28 -2.78
N ILE A 113 2.22 -12.59 -3.26
CA ILE A 113 2.58 -12.63 -4.70
C ILE A 113 2.98 -14.04 -5.13
N SER A 114 3.76 -14.74 -4.31
CA SER A 114 4.18 -16.10 -4.63
C SER A 114 2.99 -17.06 -4.71
N ALA A 115 2.03 -16.95 -3.79
CA ALA A 115 0.81 -17.75 -3.82
C ALA A 115 0.00 -17.53 -5.12
N VAL A 116 -0.13 -16.27 -5.57
CA VAL A 116 -0.82 -15.95 -6.82
C VAL A 116 -0.02 -16.40 -8.04
N ALA A 117 1.27 -16.13 -8.09
CA ALA A 117 2.14 -16.50 -9.22
C ALA A 117 2.20 -18.03 -9.43
N ASN A 118 2.23 -18.80 -8.33
CA ASN A 118 2.24 -20.27 -8.35
C ASN A 118 0.86 -20.88 -8.62
N GLY A 119 -0.21 -20.09 -8.62
CA GLY A 119 -1.58 -20.58 -8.81
C GLY A 119 -2.18 -21.25 -7.55
N GLU A 120 -1.61 -21.02 -6.39
CA GLU A 120 -2.14 -21.44 -5.08
C GLU A 120 -3.35 -20.59 -4.68
N ALA A 121 -3.45 -19.38 -5.23
CA ALA A 121 -4.60 -18.49 -5.17
C ALA A 121 -4.81 -17.83 -6.54
N LEU A 122 -6.05 -17.48 -6.86
CA LEU A 122 -6.39 -16.78 -8.11
C LEU A 122 -6.07 -15.28 -7.99
N VAL A 123 -6.33 -14.71 -6.83
CA VAL A 123 -6.21 -13.27 -6.55
C VAL A 123 -5.45 -13.03 -5.25
N GLY A 124 -4.90 -11.83 -5.09
CA GLY A 124 -4.23 -11.40 -3.86
C GLY A 124 -4.36 -9.89 -3.65
N ILE A 125 -4.14 -9.46 -2.43
CA ILE A 125 -4.20 -8.06 -2.04
C ILE A 125 -2.81 -7.63 -1.55
N THR A 126 -2.24 -6.60 -2.18
CA THR A 126 -0.88 -6.16 -1.84
C THR A 126 -0.67 -4.66 -2.11
N LEU A 127 0.54 -4.17 -1.91
CA LEU A 127 0.93 -2.81 -2.25
C LEU A 127 1.40 -2.71 -3.70
N GLU A 128 1.15 -1.57 -4.34
CA GLU A 128 1.55 -1.28 -5.71
C GLU A 128 3.05 -1.55 -5.96
N GLU A 129 3.91 -1.07 -5.06
CA GLU A 129 5.36 -1.23 -5.21
C GLU A 129 5.79 -2.70 -5.23
N THR A 130 5.18 -3.51 -4.36
CA THR A 130 5.45 -4.95 -4.28
C THR A 130 5.00 -5.65 -5.56
N ALA A 131 3.78 -5.37 -6.04
CA ALA A 131 3.26 -5.92 -7.29
C ALA A 131 4.16 -5.55 -8.48
N ARG A 132 4.51 -4.26 -8.62
CA ARG A 132 5.35 -3.77 -9.73
C ARG A 132 6.73 -4.37 -9.75
N LYS A 133 7.38 -4.46 -8.58
CA LYS A 133 8.69 -5.09 -8.44
C LYS A 133 8.68 -6.53 -8.94
N ARG A 134 7.64 -7.29 -8.61
CA ARG A 134 7.50 -8.69 -9.00
C ARG A 134 7.11 -8.85 -10.48
N ILE A 135 6.26 -7.96 -11.00
CA ILE A 135 5.95 -7.91 -12.44
C ILE A 135 7.22 -7.58 -13.25
N ALA A 136 8.03 -6.62 -12.78
CA ALA A 136 9.29 -6.27 -13.44
C ALA A 136 10.33 -7.40 -13.38
N ALA A 137 10.29 -8.23 -12.34
CA ALA A 137 11.11 -9.44 -12.22
C ALA A 137 10.63 -10.60 -13.11
N GLY A 138 9.48 -10.47 -13.79
CA GLY A 138 8.95 -11.49 -14.71
C GLY A 138 7.98 -12.47 -14.06
N ASP A 139 7.52 -12.22 -12.84
CA ASP A 139 6.47 -13.05 -12.25
C ASP A 139 5.19 -12.96 -13.08
N GLY A 140 4.57 -14.10 -13.31
CA GLY A 140 3.37 -14.23 -14.15
C GLY A 140 2.10 -13.71 -13.49
N ILE A 141 2.13 -12.48 -12.99
CA ILE A 141 1.00 -11.81 -12.35
C ILE A 141 0.66 -10.50 -13.08
N ALA A 142 -0.60 -10.08 -12.92
CA ALA A 142 -1.06 -8.75 -13.30
C ALA A 142 -1.64 -8.04 -12.07
N MET A 143 -1.75 -6.71 -12.13
CA MET A 143 -2.35 -5.91 -11.06
C MET A 143 -3.45 -5.01 -11.59
N VAL A 144 -4.38 -4.66 -10.72
CA VAL A 144 -5.47 -3.71 -10.98
C VAL A 144 -5.67 -2.80 -9.76
N TYR A 145 -5.95 -1.53 -10.03
CA TYR A 145 -6.42 -0.61 -9.00
C TYR A 145 -7.92 -0.80 -8.85
N PRO A 146 -8.43 -1.05 -7.63
CA PRO A 146 -9.87 -1.23 -7.43
C PRO A 146 -10.67 -0.01 -7.91
N ALA A 147 -11.66 -0.25 -8.79
CA ALA A 147 -12.48 0.82 -9.37
C ALA A 147 -13.37 1.53 -8.34
N ASP A 148 -13.74 0.83 -7.28
CA ASP A 148 -14.47 1.36 -6.12
C ASP A 148 -13.61 2.20 -5.18
N GLY A 149 -12.30 2.21 -5.39
CA GLY A 149 -11.35 3.11 -4.75
C GLY A 149 -10.27 2.40 -3.96
N THR A 150 -9.12 3.05 -3.82
CA THR A 150 -8.00 2.54 -3.02
C THR A 150 -7.46 3.61 -2.08
N SER A 151 -6.64 3.20 -1.14
CA SER A 151 -5.89 4.11 -0.28
C SER A 151 -4.47 4.34 -0.79
N CYS A 152 -3.93 5.51 -0.49
CA CYS A 152 -2.56 5.88 -0.75
C CYS A 152 -1.91 6.31 0.58
N VAL A 153 -1.86 5.39 1.54
CA VAL A 153 -1.26 5.68 2.86
C VAL A 153 0.23 5.89 2.71
N PRO A 154 0.79 6.99 3.24
CA PRO A 154 2.23 7.19 3.21
C PRO A 154 2.95 6.32 4.24
N ASP A 155 4.10 5.79 3.86
CA ASP A 155 5.10 5.35 4.83
C ASP A 155 5.71 6.56 5.52
N GLY A 156 5.91 6.46 6.82
CA GLY A 156 6.49 7.52 7.62
C GLY A 156 7.63 7.06 8.50
N CYS A 157 8.53 7.97 8.80
CA CYS A 157 9.56 7.82 9.81
C CYS A 157 9.49 8.96 10.82
N ALA A 158 9.99 8.73 12.02
CA ALA A 158 9.95 9.71 13.10
C ALA A 158 11.19 9.62 13.99
N ALA A 159 11.60 10.74 14.54
CA ALA A 159 12.62 10.77 15.58
C ALA A 159 11.99 10.46 16.94
N LEU A 160 12.60 9.56 17.72
CA LEU A 160 12.13 9.26 19.06
C LEU A 160 12.64 10.31 20.04
N LYS A 161 11.78 10.72 20.99
CA LYS A 161 12.21 11.55 22.13
C LYS A 161 13.23 10.77 22.96
N GLY A 162 14.31 11.46 23.32
CA GLY A 162 15.38 10.85 24.09
C GLY A 162 16.24 9.84 23.31
N ALA A 163 16.18 9.84 21.99
CA ALA A 163 17.08 9.04 21.16
C ALA A 163 18.55 9.37 21.48
N PRO A 164 19.47 8.39 21.48
CA PRO A 164 20.88 8.62 21.84
C PRO A 164 21.62 9.52 20.83
N HIS A 165 21.11 9.58 19.59
CA HIS A 165 21.70 10.38 18.50
C HIS A 165 20.63 11.21 17.77
N PRO A 166 20.03 12.23 18.42
CA PRO A 166 18.89 12.97 17.85
C PRO A 166 19.26 13.73 16.57
N ASP A 167 20.47 14.24 16.44
CA ASP A 167 20.92 14.96 15.24
C ASP A 167 21.07 14.01 14.04
N ASN A 168 21.55 12.79 14.26
CA ASN A 168 21.60 11.77 13.21
C ASN A 168 20.20 11.34 12.77
N ALA A 169 19.25 11.23 13.71
CA ALA A 169 17.86 10.93 13.38
C ALA A 169 17.27 12.05 12.49
N LYS A 170 17.45 13.32 12.83
CA LYS A 170 17.00 14.45 12.02
C LYS A 170 17.66 14.47 10.63
N LEU A 171 18.97 14.22 10.58
CA LEU A 171 19.69 14.11 9.31
C LEU A 171 19.14 12.99 8.42
N PHE A 172 18.77 11.86 9.01
CA PHE A 172 18.12 10.76 8.28
C PHE A 172 16.72 11.16 7.75
N LEU A 173 15.92 11.91 8.52
CA LEU A 173 14.64 12.42 8.05
C LEU A 173 14.82 13.38 6.87
N ASP A 174 15.81 14.30 6.93
CA ASP A 174 16.15 15.18 5.82
C ASP A 174 16.58 14.39 4.57
N PHE A 175 17.39 13.34 4.76
CA PHE A 175 17.85 12.46 3.70
C PHE A 175 16.68 11.73 3.03
N ALA A 176 15.78 11.15 3.82
CA ALA A 176 14.65 10.35 3.32
C ALA A 176 13.71 11.15 2.39
N VAL A 177 13.57 12.47 2.62
CA VAL A 177 12.76 13.36 1.81
C VAL A 177 13.54 14.20 0.80
N SER A 178 14.87 14.01 0.70
CA SER A 178 15.67 14.72 -0.29
C SER A 178 15.24 14.38 -1.71
N TYR A 179 15.43 15.30 -2.66
CA TYR A 179 15.05 15.12 -4.05
C TYR A 179 15.64 13.84 -4.67
N ASP A 180 16.95 13.64 -4.47
CA ASP A 180 17.68 12.51 -5.03
C ASP A 180 17.16 11.16 -4.51
N VAL A 181 16.88 11.09 -3.20
CA VAL A 181 16.32 9.88 -2.59
C VAL A 181 14.89 9.62 -3.09
N GLN A 182 14.08 10.64 -3.24
CA GLN A 182 12.71 10.49 -3.75
C GLN A 182 12.70 10.05 -5.22
N GLN A 183 13.65 10.51 -6.02
CA GLN A 183 13.84 9.97 -7.38
C GLN A 183 14.29 8.51 -7.36
N LEU A 184 15.25 8.15 -6.51
CA LEU A 184 15.75 6.79 -6.35
C LEU A 184 14.64 5.84 -5.88
N LEU A 185 13.82 6.26 -4.91
CA LEU A 185 12.67 5.46 -4.44
C LEU A 185 11.71 5.11 -5.58
N GLN A 186 11.51 6.04 -6.49
CA GLN A 186 10.64 5.83 -7.63
C GLN A 186 11.29 4.95 -8.71
N SER A 187 12.54 5.22 -9.10
CA SER A 187 13.23 4.52 -10.19
C SER A 187 13.55 3.07 -9.85
N ASP A 188 14.10 2.84 -8.66
CA ASP A 188 14.71 1.56 -8.30
C ASP A 188 13.84 0.72 -7.36
N PHE A 189 12.97 1.40 -6.58
CA PHE A 189 12.13 0.73 -5.60
C PHE A 189 10.64 0.74 -5.93
N TYR A 190 10.24 1.33 -7.09
CA TYR A 190 8.85 1.40 -7.54
C TYR A 190 7.89 2.09 -6.56
N ARG A 191 8.41 2.94 -5.67
CA ARG A 191 7.64 3.67 -4.68
C ARG A 191 7.21 5.03 -5.22
N ARG A 192 6.01 5.47 -4.91
CA ARG A 192 5.57 6.80 -5.30
C ARG A 192 6.20 7.85 -4.39
N PRO A 193 6.79 8.91 -4.96
CA PRO A 193 7.36 9.99 -4.17
C PRO A 193 6.28 10.78 -3.44
N VAL A 194 6.63 11.38 -2.33
CA VAL A 194 5.75 12.29 -1.57
C VAL A 194 6.01 13.76 -1.90
N ARG A 195 7.02 14.07 -2.72
CA ARG A 195 7.39 15.43 -3.15
C ARG A 195 6.62 15.84 -4.39
N SER A 196 6.23 17.12 -4.45
CA SER A 196 5.54 17.74 -5.59
C SER A 196 6.45 18.05 -6.78
N ASP A 197 7.76 18.16 -6.54
CA ASP A 197 8.78 18.48 -7.56
C ASP A 197 9.46 17.25 -8.16
N VAL A 198 9.10 16.02 -7.72
CA VAL A 198 9.53 14.77 -8.32
C VAL A 198 8.40 14.24 -9.21
N SER A 199 8.65 14.23 -10.52
CA SER A 199 7.66 13.75 -11.49
C SER A 199 7.38 12.24 -11.33
N PRO A 200 6.11 11.81 -11.40
CA PRO A 200 5.77 10.39 -11.35
C PRO A 200 6.42 9.61 -12.48
N ALA A 201 6.68 8.31 -12.27
CA ALA A 201 7.18 7.45 -13.33
C ALA A 201 6.18 7.36 -14.49
N SER A 202 6.65 7.53 -15.73
CA SER A 202 5.83 7.66 -16.94
C SER A 202 4.88 6.49 -17.24
N LYS A 203 5.01 5.37 -16.54
CA LYS A 203 4.17 4.16 -16.72
C LYS A 203 3.11 3.99 -15.63
N LEU A 204 2.99 4.95 -14.72
CA LEU A 204 1.99 4.90 -13.64
C LEU A 204 0.85 5.85 -13.94
N PRO A 205 -0.39 5.47 -13.65
CA PRO A 205 -1.47 6.44 -13.63
C PRO A 205 -1.17 7.50 -12.56
N GLU A 206 -1.51 8.74 -12.84
CA GLU A 206 -1.51 9.80 -11.83
C GLU A 206 -2.40 9.39 -10.66
N LEU A 207 -2.03 9.74 -9.43
CA LEU A 207 -2.86 9.44 -8.26
C LEU A 207 -4.24 10.08 -8.35
N SER A 208 -4.35 11.22 -9.02
CA SER A 208 -5.62 11.90 -9.32
C SER A 208 -6.54 11.11 -10.25
N ALA A 209 -5.98 10.20 -11.06
CA ALA A 209 -6.74 9.32 -11.95
C ALA A 209 -7.19 8.02 -11.24
N ILE A 210 -6.71 7.77 -10.03
CA ILE A 210 -7.09 6.62 -9.21
C ILE A 210 -8.11 7.12 -8.18
N ARG A 211 -9.28 6.49 -8.13
CA ARG A 211 -10.27 6.80 -7.09
C ARG A 211 -9.67 6.48 -5.72
N GLN A 212 -9.64 7.45 -4.84
CA GLN A 212 -9.15 7.30 -3.48
C GLN A 212 -10.33 7.23 -2.51
N VAL A 213 -10.22 6.35 -1.51
CA VAL A 213 -11.18 6.30 -0.40
C VAL A 213 -10.81 7.33 0.66
N ALA A 214 -11.84 7.92 1.28
CA ALA A 214 -11.68 8.73 2.48
C ALA A 214 -11.79 7.84 3.72
N TYR A 215 -10.94 8.13 4.71
CA TYR A 215 -10.96 7.45 6.03
C TYR A 215 -11.69 8.30 7.05
#